data_592c900f67350974eceb8c5719504988
#
_entry.id   592c900f67350974eceb8c5719504988
#
_cell.length_a   1.000
_cell.length_b   1.000
_cell.length_c   1.000
_cell.angle_alpha   90.00
_cell.angle_beta   90.00
_cell.angle_gamma   90.00
#
_symmetry.space_group_name_H-M   'P 1'
#
loop_
_entity.id
_entity.type
_entity.pdbx_description
1 polymer ?
#
loop_
_entity_poly.entity_id
_entity_poly.type
_entity_poly.pdbx_seq_one_letter_code
_entity_poly.pdbx_strand_id
1 'polypeptide(L)'
;QIIIDIQGEINELQNKVLYSDDEKVKQKLFAKEARYRALLERKRERMNEMDSMIELFPVEPKVLGCAYVVPLNQVEYKQNYGMSRDDEVEAIAMKVAIDYEETHGRNTSDVSKNNIGYDVKSVDSIGNKRYIEVKGRAGTDGVMLSENEMNRLAQLGSRAWLYIVTECH
;
A
#
# COMPACT_ATOMS: atom_id res chain seq x y z
N GLN A 1 -1.16 -23.02 -13.29
CA GLN A 1 -0.64 -24.39 -13.06
C GLN A 1 -0.82 -24.81 -11.59
N ILE A 2 -0.31 -24.06 -10.59
CA ILE A 2 -0.34 -24.40 -9.14
C ILE A 2 -1.75 -24.75 -8.63
N ILE A 3 -2.80 -24.01 -9.04
CA ILE A 3 -4.19 -24.25 -8.62
C ILE A 3 -4.69 -25.58 -9.17
N ILE A 4 -4.35 -25.92 -10.41
CA ILE A 4 -4.72 -27.18 -11.08
C ILE A 4 -4.04 -28.35 -10.37
N ASP A 5 -2.76 -28.22 -10.05
CA ASP A 5 -1.98 -29.27 -9.37
C ASP A 5 -2.55 -29.57 -7.97
N ILE A 6 -2.87 -28.54 -7.19
CA ILE A 6 -3.50 -28.69 -5.86
C ILE A 6 -4.89 -29.32 -5.97
N GLN A 7 -5.68 -28.98 -6.98
CA GLN A 7 -6.98 -29.59 -7.22
C GLN A 7 -6.85 -31.10 -7.52
N GLY A 8 -5.84 -31.49 -8.31
CA GLY A 8 -5.51 -32.89 -8.55
C GLY A 8 -5.17 -33.65 -7.26
N GLU A 9 -4.30 -33.07 -6.43
CA GLU A 9 -3.95 -33.66 -5.13
C GLU A 9 -5.14 -33.78 -4.16
N ILE A 10 -6.06 -32.81 -4.16
CA ILE A 10 -7.30 -32.87 -3.38
C ILE A 10 -8.16 -34.02 -3.83
N ASN A 11 -8.37 -34.21 -5.14
CA ASN A 11 -9.18 -35.32 -5.69
C ASN A 11 -8.60 -36.67 -5.32
N GLU A 12 -7.26 -36.82 -5.37
CA GLU A 12 -6.60 -38.07 -4.93
C GLU A 12 -6.79 -38.33 -3.43
N LEU A 13 -6.67 -37.30 -2.59
CA LEU A 13 -6.87 -37.46 -1.15
C LEU A 13 -8.34 -37.76 -0.81
N GLN A 14 -9.30 -37.12 -1.50
CA GLN A 14 -10.73 -37.43 -1.34
C GLN A 14 -11.03 -38.88 -1.68
N ASN A 15 -10.46 -39.41 -2.77
CA ASN A 15 -10.60 -40.83 -3.11
C ASN A 15 -10.01 -41.74 -2.03
N LYS A 16 -8.84 -41.39 -1.46
CA LYS A 16 -8.24 -42.17 -0.37
C LYS A 16 -9.10 -42.18 0.90
N VAL A 17 -9.73 -41.08 1.24
CA VAL A 17 -10.64 -40.97 2.39
C VAL A 17 -11.89 -41.83 2.21
N LEU A 18 -12.39 -42.00 0.98
CA LEU A 18 -13.53 -42.88 0.70
C LEU A 18 -13.26 -44.37 1.04
N TYR A 19 -12.00 -44.80 0.95
CA TYR A 19 -11.61 -46.17 1.16
C TYR A 19 -10.82 -46.42 2.45
N SER A 20 -10.51 -45.37 3.23
CA SER A 20 -9.72 -45.49 4.46
C SER A 20 -10.15 -44.41 5.47
N ASP A 21 -10.35 -44.82 6.72
CA ASP A 21 -10.67 -43.92 7.82
C ASP A 21 -9.42 -43.37 8.54
N ASP A 22 -8.32 -43.21 7.78
CA ASP A 22 -7.06 -42.72 8.32
C ASP A 22 -7.14 -41.19 8.61
N GLU A 23 -7.07 -40.85 9.90
CA GLU A 23 -7.13 -39.49 10.39
C GLU A 23 -6.02 -38.58 9.82
N LYS A 24 -4.84 -39.11 9.53
CA LYS A 24 -3.75 -38.39 8.90
C LYS A 24 -4.07 -37.99 7.46
N VAL A 25 -4.82 -38.81 6.74
CA VAL A 25 -5.26 -38.52 5.37
C VAL A 25 -6.32 -37.42 5.41
N LYS A 26 -7.26 -37.46 6.36
CA LYS A 26 -8.27 -36.40 6.57
C LYS A 26 -7.64 -35.07 6.89
N GLN A 27 -6.65 -35.03 7.79
CA GLN A 27 -5.93 -33.79 8.14
C GLN A 27 -5.17 -33.21 6.93
N LYS A 28 -4.54 -34.07 6.12
CA LYS A 28 -3.88 -33.63 4.88
C LYS A 28 -4.87 -33.03 3.87
N LEU A 29 -6.02 -33.69 3.70
CA LEU A 29 -7.09 -33.22 2.84
C LEU A 29 -7.57 -31.82 3.30
N PHE A 30 -7.89 -31.66 4.57
CA PHE A 30 -8.33 -30.39 5.15
C PHE A 30 -7.30 -29.27 4.94
N ALA A 31 -6.02 -29.53 5.18
CA ALA A 31 -4.95 -28.55 4.95
C ALA A 31 -4.82 -28.16 3.46
N LYS A 32 -4.95 -29.11 2.55
CA LYS A 32 -4.91 -28.83 1.10
C LYS A 32 -6.12 -28.03 0.63
N GLU A 33 -7.31 -28.35 1.10
CA GLU A 33 -8.53 -27.59 0.79
C GLU A 33 -8.47 -26.16 1.34
N ALA A 34 -7.92 -25.97 2.54
CA ALA A 34 -7.70 -24.64 3.10
C ALA A 34 -6.74 -23.81 2.24
N ARG A 35 -5.63 -24.44 1.81
CA ARG A 35 -4.66 -23.79 0.91
C ARG A 35 -5.27 -23.43 -0.45
N TYR A 36 -6.07 -24.32 -1.01
CA TYR A 36 -6.75 -24.10 -2.28
C TYR A 36 -7.71 -22.91 -2.20
N ARG A 37 -8.53 -22.85 -1.14
CA ARG A 37 -9.44 -21.71 -0.90
C ARG A 37 -8.68 -20.39 -0.77
N ALA A 38 -7.59 -20.36 -0.02
CA ALA A 38 -6.76 -19.18 0.12
C ALA A 38 -6.15 -18.70 -1.21
N LEU A 39 -5.74 -19.62 -2.08
CA LEU A 39 -5.22 -19.28 -3.41
C LEU A 39 -6.31 -18.76 -4.35
N LEU A 40 -7.51 -19.31 -4.30
CA LEU A 40 -8.65 -18.79 -5.08
C LEU A 40 -9.05 -17.37 -4.64
N GLU A 41 -9.09 -17.13 -3.33
CA GLU A 41 -9.39 -15.81 -2.79
C GLU A 41 -8.35 -14.78 -3.23
N ARG A 42 -7.07 -15.12 -3.09
CA ARG A 42 -5.96 -14.25 -3.56
C ARG A 42 -6.01 -13.99 -5.06
N LYS A 43 -6.40 -15.01 -5.85
CA LYS A 43 -6.60 -14.84 -7.30
C LYS A 43 -7.74 -13.84 -7.56
N ARG A 44 -8.87 -14.00 -6.87
CA ARG A 44 -10.03 -13.12 -7.00
C ARG A 44 -9.70 -11.67 -6.63
N GLU A 45 -9.02 -11.47 -5.50
CA GLU A 45 -8.56 -10.14 -5.08
C GLU A 45 -7.67 -9.49 -6.15
N ARG A 46 -6.75 -10.26 -6.71
CA ARG A 46 -5.84 -9.76 -7.73
C ARG A 46 -6.55 -9.45 -9.06
N MET A 47 -7.55 -10.24 -9.45
CA MET A 47 -8.37 -9.94 -10.63
C MET A 47 -9.19 -8.67 -10.43
N ASN A 48 -9.81 -8.49 -9.26
CA ASN A 48 -10.54 -7.26 -8.94
C ASN A 48 -9.61 -6.03 -8.91
N GLU A 49 -8.37 -6.19 -8.41
CA GLU A 49 -7.36 -5.13 -8.48
C GLU A 49 -7.00 -4.76 -9.94
N MET A 50 -6.89 -5.76 -10.81
CA MET A 50 -6.62 -5.54 -12.24
C MET A 50 -7.81 -4.89 -12.94
N ASP A 51 -9.04 -5.36 -12.69
CA ASP A 51 -10.25 -4.81 -13.28
C ASP A 51 -10.44 -3.33 -12.89
N SER A 52 -10.19 -3.00 -11.60
CA SER A 52 -10.22 -1.61 -11.15
C SER A 52 -9.13 -0.73 -11.77
N MET A 53 -8.00 -1.31 -12.20
CA MET A 53 -6.96 -0.59 -12.96
C MET A 53 -7.38 -0.34 -14.42
N ILE A 54 -8.19 -1.21 -14.99
CA ILE A 54 -8.67 -1.09 -16.38
C ILE A 54 -9.82 -0.06 -16.46
N GLU A 55 -10.62 0.09 -15.41
CA GLU A 55 -11.71 1.08 -15.32
C GLU A 55 -11.24 2.53 -15.12
N LEU A 56 -9.94 2.78 -14.99
CA LEU A 56 -9.37 4.13 -15.00
C LEU A 56 -9.45 4.72 -16.41
N PHE A 57 -10.63 5.21 -16.78
CA PHE A 57 -10.75 6.13 -17.91
C PHE A 57 -9.96 7.39 -17.57
N PRO A 58 -9.01 7.82 -18.42
CA PRO A 58 -8.34 9.09 -18.24
C PRO A 58 -9.38 10.20 -18.40
N VAL A 59 -9.85 10.72 -17.27
CA VAL A 59 -10.42 12.08 -17.25
C VAL A 59 -9.27 12.99 -17.68
N GLU A 60 -9.51 13.98 -18.52
CA GLU A 60 -8.48 14.90 -19.02
C GLU A 60 -7.52 15.30 -17.89
N PRO A 61 -6.21 15.02 -18.00
CA PRO A 61 -5.28 15.29 -16.94
C PRO A 61 -5.20 16.80 -16.73
N LYS A 62 -5.72 17.26 -15.59
CA LYS A 62 -5.55 18.63 -15.15
C LYS A 62 -4.21 18.70 -14.44
N VAL A 63 -3.23 19.36 -15.05
CA VAL A 63 -1.96 19.67 -14.40
C VAL A 63 -2.23 20.68 -13.30
N LEU A 64 -2.21 20.25 -12.04
CA LEU A 64 -2.40 21.08 -10.86
C LEU A 64 -1.10 21.77 -10.44
N GLY A 65 0.05 21.26 -10.88
CA GLY A 65 1.37 21.78 -10.59
C GLY A 65 2.46 20.92 -11.23
N CYS A 66 3.68 21.44 -11.26
CA CYS A 66 4.87 20.71 -11.67
C CYS A 66 5.87 20.71 -10.52
N ALA A 67 6.41 19.55 -10.15
CA ALA A 67 7.54 19.42 -9.25
C ALA A 67 8.77 18.95 -10.05
N TYR A 68 9.89 19.66 -9.90
CA TYR A 68 11.16 19.23 -10.48
C TYR A 68 11.99 18.53 -9.40
N VAL A 69 12.18 17.24 -9.53
CA VAL A 69 12.99 16.46 -8.59
C VAL A 69 14.43 16.46 -9.05
N VAL A 70 15.31 17.09 -8.28
CA VAL A 70 16.75 17.11 -8.53
C VAL A 70 17.44 16.20 -7.52
N PRO A 71 18.31 15.27 -7.93
CA PRO A 71 19.14 14.55 -6.97
C PRO A 71 20.08 15.54 -6.28
N LEU A 72 19.90 15.77 -4.99
CA LEU A 72 20.76 16.61 -4.18
C LEU A 72 21.75 15.73 -3.41
N ASN A 73 23.02 16.22 -3.36
CA ASN A 73 24.03 15.61 -2.52
C ASN A 73 23.63 15.85 -1.04
N GLN A 74 23.57 14.79 -0.22
CA GLN A 74 23.12 14.88 1.18
C GLN A 74 23.88 15.93 2.02
N VAL A 75 25.13 16.21 1.64
CA VAL A 75 25.96 17.22 2.32
C VAL A 75 25.50 18.64 2.02
N GLU A 76 25.18 18.92 0.76
CA GLU A 76 24.66 20.24 0.33
C GLU A 76 23.26 20.53 0.88
N TYR A 77 22.43 19.47 1.01
CA TYR A 77 21.10 19.60 1.57
C TYR A 77 21.11 20.02 3.05
N LYS A 78 21.94 19.37 3.89
CA LYS A 78 22.07 19.73 5.31
C LYS A 78 22.60 21.15 5.53
N GLN A 79 23.47 21.63 4.63
CA GLN A 79 24.03 22.98 4.72
C GLN A 79 23.07 24.06 4.27
N ASN A 80 22.25 23.79 3.25
CA ASN A 80 21.41 24.81 2.61
C ASN A 80 19.96 24.86 3.16
N TYR A 81 19.45 23.77 3.73
CA TYR A 81 18.04 23.66 4.12
C TYR A 81 17.80 23.36 5.60
N GLY A 82 18.85 23.22 6.41
CA GLY A 82 18.81 23.25 7.89
C GLY A 82 17.69 22.45 8.55
N MET A 83 17.34 21.24 8.01
CA MET A 83 16.26 20.45 8.56
C MET A 83 16.63 19.87 9.92
N SER A 84 16.13 20.47 10.99
CA SER A 84 15.87 19.75 12.23
C SER A 84 14.53 19.02 12.11
N ARG A 85 14.47 17.80 12.64
CA ARG A 85 13.21 17.10 12.84
C ARG A 85 12.34 17.95 13.75
N ASP A 86 11.16 18.30 13.28
CA ASP A 86 10.18 19.06 14.05
C ASP A 86 8.95 18.16 14.22
N ASP A 87 8.85 17.56 15.39
CA ASP A 87 7.79 16.61 15.73
C ASP A 87 6.40 17.29 15.73
N GLU A 88 6.32 18.61 15.96
CA GLU A 88 5.06 19.37 15.90
C GLU A 88 4.60 19.56 14.45
N VAL A 89 5.51 19.93 13.56
CA VAL A 89 5.25 20.07 12.12
C VAL A 89 4.83 18.72 11.53
N GLU A 90 5.50 17.63 11.91
CA GLU A 90 5.16 16.27 11.47
C GLU A 90 3.75 15.87 11.95
N ALA A 91 3.42 16.13 13.22
CA ALA A 91 2.11 15.82 13.79
C ALA A 91 0.97 16.61 13.12
N ILE A 92 1.18 17.88 12.82
CA ILE A 92 0.21 18.73 12.11
C ILE A 92 -0.01 18.18 10.70
N ALA A 93 1.06 17.87 9.97
CA ALA A 93 0.97 17.36 8.61
C ALA A 93 0.24 16.01 8.56
N MET A 94 0.54 15.10 9.47
CA MET A 94 -0.15 13.82 9.61
C MET A 94 -1.64 14.00 9.85
N LYS A 95 -2.00 14.90 10.78
CA LYS A 95 -3.40 15.18 11.06
C LYS A 95 -4.13 15.72 9.83
N VAL A 96 -3.55 16.71 9.15
CA VAL A 96 -4.13 17.29 7.92
C VAL A 96 -4.31 16.23 6.84
N ALA A 97 -3.35 15.34 6.64
CA ALA A 97 -3.43 14.27 5.65
C ALA A 97 -4.55 13.28 5.97
N ILE A 98 -4.70 12.89 7.22
CA ILE A 98 -5.75 11.99 7.70
C ILE A 98 -7.12 12.65 7.56
N ASP A 99 -7.29 13.87 8.08
CA ASP A 99 -8.53 14.63 8.01
C ASP A 99 -8.97 14.84 6.53
N TYR A 100 -8.03 15.09 5.63
CA TYR A 100 -8.30 15.21 4.20
C TYR A 100 -8.89 13.92 3.62
N GLU A 101 -8.27 12.78 3.85
CA GLU A 101 -8.75 11.49 3.35
C GLU A 101 -10.13 11.12 3.95
N GLU A 102 -10.33 11.34 5.25
CA GLU A 102 -11.60 11.03 5.93
C GLU A 102 -12.75 11.92 5.48
N THR A 103 -12.51 13.21 5.25
CA THR A 103 -13.52 14.13 4.69
C THR A 103 -13.91 13.76 3.26
N HIS A 104 -13.03 13.02 2.55
CA HIS A 104 -13.33 12.48 1.21
C HIS A 104 -13.92 11.05 1.27
N GLY A 105 -14.41 10.62 2.43
CA GLY A 105 -15.13 9.35 2.59
C GLY A 105 -14.23 8.12 2.57
N ARG A 106 -12.96 8.27 2.92
CA ARG A 106 -11.98 7.18 2.99
C ARG A 106 -11.69 6.81 4.43
N ASN A 107 -11.43 5.54 4.69
CA ASN A 107 -10.98 5.06 5.99
C ASN A 107 -9.46 5.07 6.05
N THR A 108 -8.90 5.71 7.06
CA THR A 108 -7.46 5.85 7.25
C THR A 108 -6.91 4.95 8.34
N SER A 109 -5.61 4.65 8.23
CA SER A 109 -4.83 3.97 9.26
C SER A 109 -3.43 4.58 9.28
N ASP A 110 -3.05 5.17 10.42
CA ASP A 110 -1.68 5.63 10.66
C ASP A 110 -0.77 4.42 10.87
N VAL A 111 0.23 4.30 10.01
CA VAL A 111 1.24 3.22 10.03
C VAL A 111 2.67 3.76 10.08
N SER A 112 2.85 5.06 10.34
CA SER A 112 4.14 5.75 10.37
C SER A 112 5.16 5.07 11.30
N LYS A 113 4.70 4.53 12.43
CA LYS A 113 5.54 3.82 13.40
C LYS A 113 6.03 2.44 12.93
N ASN A 114 5.48 1.91 11.85
CA ASN A 114 5.80 0.55 11.36
C ASN A 114 7.03 0.53 10.44
N ASN A 115 7.57 1.68 10.06
CA ASN A 115 8.78 1.85 9.25
C ASN A 115 8.73 1.08 7.91
N ILE A 116 7.56 1.07 7.26
CA ILE A 116 7.25 0.32 6.03
C ILE A 116 7.38 1.17 4.76
N GLY A 117 7.87 2.42 4.89
CA GLY A 117 8.16 3.33 3.78
C GLY A 117 6.94 4.10 3.25
N TYR A 118 5.91 4.26 4.08
CA TYR A 118 4.80 5.21 3.95
C TYR A 118 4.11 5.38 5.31
N ASP A 119 3.39 6.48 5.51
CA ASP A 119 2.86 6.90 6.82
C ASP A 119 1.38 6.57 7.01
N VAL A 120 0.57 6.72 5.96
CA VAL A 120 -0.87 6.50 6.03
C VAL A 120 -1.33 5.52 4.97
N LYS A 121 -2.16 4.57 5.38
CA LYS A 121 -2.93 3.71 4.49
C LYS A 121 -4.37 4.21 4.48
N SER A 122 -4.91 4.50 3.30
CA SER A 122 -6.27 4.97 3.09
C SER A 122 -7.04 4.03 2.17
N VAL A 123 -8.31 3.76 2.49
CA VAL A 123 -9.17 2.85 1.73
C VAL A 123 -10.52 3.51 1.51
N ASP A 124 -11.00 3.56 0.27
CA ASP A 124 -12.33 4.06 -0.04
C ASP A 124 -13.43 3.01 0.18
N SER A 125 -14.69 3.41 -0.01
CA SER A 125 -15.87 2.58 0.20
C SER A 125 -15.96 1.35 -0.72
N ILE A 126 -15.23 1.37 -1.85
CA ILE A 126 -15.18 0.26 -2.83
C ILE A 126 -13.89 -0.56 -2.73
N GLY A 127 -13.03 -0.24 -1.76
CA GLY A 127 -11.82 -1.00 -1.43
C GLY A 127 -10.53 -0.54 -2.12
N ASN A 128 -10.51 0.56 -2.87
CA ASN A 128 -9.28 1.10 -3.46
C ASN A 128 -8.38 1.67 -2.38
N LYS A 129 -7.12 1.28 -2.44
CA LYS A 129 -6.11 1.63 -1.44
C LYS A 129 -5.19 2.74 -1.95
N ARG A 130 -4.88 3.69 -1.08
CA ARG A 130 -3.78 4.65 -1.21
C ARG A 130 -2.76 4.39 -0.11
N TYR A 131 -1.50 4.48 -0.46
CA TYR A 131 -0.36 4.41 0.45
C TYR A 131 0.33 5.77 0.40
N ILE A 132 0.24 6.51 1.47
CA ILE A 132 0.54 7.94 1.49
C ILE A 132 1.78 8.17 2.33
N GLU A 133 2.80 8.76 1.74
CA GLU A 133 3.93 9.38 2.43
C GLU A 133 3.57 10.83 2.72
N VAL A 134 3.75 11.27 3.96
CA VAL A 134 3.39 12.62 4.40
C VAL A 134 4.64 13.41 4.73
N LYS A 135 4.77 14.60 4.15
CA LYS A 135 5.87 15.53 4.43
C LYS A 135 5.31 16.86 4.88
N GLY A 136 5.60 17.22 6.13
CA GLY A 136 5.25 18.52 6.72
C GLY A 136 6.34 19.56 6.52
N ARG A 137 5.93 20.84 6.41
CA ARG A 137 6.81 22.00 6.38
C ARG A 137 6.18 23.17 7.13
N ALA A 138 6.99 23.85 7.96
CA ALA A 138 6.58 25.12 8.56
C ALA A 138 6.46 26.25 7.52
N GLY A 139 7.28 26.22 6.46
CA GLY A 139 7.23 27.12 5.31
C GLY A 139 6.81 26.43 4.02
N THR A 140 7.22 26.98 2.88
CA THR A 140 6.92 26.49 1.53
C THR A 140 8.13 25.84 0.83
N ASP A 141 9.20 25.57 1.57
CA ASP A 141 10.42 24.99 1.05
C ASP A 141 10.22 23.53 0.55
N GLY A 142 11.20 23.03 -0.20
CA GLY A 142 11.18 21.67 -0.74
C GLY A 142 11.15 20.61 0.36
N VAL A 143 10.70 19.40 0.02
CA VAL A 143 10.71 18.20 0.88
C VAL A 143 11.72 17.19 0.37
N MET A 144 12.19 16.31 1.27
CA MET A 144 13.12 15.24 0.92
C MET A 144 12.47 13.89 1.19
N LEU A 145 12.67 12.96 0.26
CA LEU A 145 12.36 11.56 0.44
C LEU A 145 13.64 10.78 0.72
N SER A 146 13.61 9.90 1.68
CA SER A 146 14.66 8.93 1.91
C SER A 146 14.69 7.88 0.80
N GLU A 147 15.80 7.16 0.66
CA GLU A 147 15.93 6.08 -0.32
C GLU A 147 14.89 4.98 -0.09
N ASN A 148 14.59 4.65 1.17
CA ASN A 148 13.58 3.66 1.52
C ASN A 148 12.16 4.09 1.09
N GLU A 149 11.78 5.34 1.34
CA GLU A 149 10.50 5.93 0.91
C GLU A 149 10.40 5.96 -0.62
N MET A 150 11.44 6.42 -1.31
CA MET A 150 11.50 6.44 -2.77
C MET A 150 11.32 5.04 -3.38
N ASN A 151 12.06 4.05 -2.86
CA ASN A 151 11.96 2.67 -3.33
C ASN A 151 10.57 2.08 -3.06
N ARG A 152 9.99 2.41 -1.90
CA ARG A 152 8.66 1.92 -1.54
C ARG A 152 7.56 2.53 -2.40
N LEU A 153 7.60 3.84 -2.60
CA LEU A 153 6.66 4.54 -3.48
C LEU A 153 6.74 4.02 -4.92
N ALA A 154 7.96 3.77 -5.43
CA ALA A 154 8.16 3.19 -6.75
C ALA A 154 7.55 1.77 -6.87
N GLN A 155 7.69 0.92 -5.85
CA GLN A 155 7.08 -0.42 -5.82
C GLN A 155 5.55 -0.38 -5.79
N LEU A 156 4.96 0.61 -5.13
CA LEU A 156 3.52 0.78 -4.99
C LEU A 156 2.87 1.37 -6.25
N GLY A 157 3.66 2.04 -7.09
CA GLY A 157 3.24 2.60 -8.38
C GLY A 157 2.05 3.58 -8.23
N SER A 158 1.00 3.39 -9.00
CA SER A 158 -0.18 4.28 -9.03
C SER A 158 -0.95 4.36 -7.70
N ARG A 159 -0.68 3.47 -6.76
CA ARG A 159 -1.28 3.49 -5.41
C ARG A 159 -0.46 4.30 -4.41
N ALA A 160 0.72 4.76 -4.81
CA ALA A 160 1.58 5.62 -3.99
C ALA A 160 1.16 7.07 -4.12
N TRP A 161 1.10 7.77 -3.00
CA TRP A 161 0.80 9.18 -2.93
C TRP A 161 1.83 9.89 -2.04
N LEU A 162 2.24 11.06 -2.45
CA LEU A 162 3.04 11.96 -1.63
C LEU A 162 2.18 13.17 -1.26
N TYR A 163 1.93 13.35 0.02
CA TYR A 163 1.24 14.53 0.54
C TYR A 163 2.28 15.49 1.11
N ILE A 164 2.30 16.70 0.57
CA ILE A 164 3.15 17.79 1.06
C ILE A 164 2.22 18.79 1.72
N VAL A 165 2.37 18.95 3.03
CA VAL A 165 1.61 19.90 3.84
C VAL A 165 2.54 21.04 4.19
N THR A 166 2.22 22.24 3.74
CA THR A 166 2.99 23.47 3.99
C THR A 166 2.31 24.31 5.06
N GLU A 167 3.05 25.29 5.60
CA GLU A 167 2.54 26.22 6.61
C GLU A 167 2.03 25.53 7.88
N CYS A 168 2.71 24.44 8.30
CA CYS A 168 2.41 23.72 9.53
C CYS A 168 2.89 24.52 10.76
N HIS A 169 2.02 25.38 11.33
CA HIS A 169 2.29 26.18 12.54
C HIS A 169 1.01 26.51 13.31
#